data_e7f89bd4f3767124096589a1fa2c10f9
#
_entry.id   e7f89bd4f3767124096589a1fa2c10f9
#
_cell.length_a   1.000
_cell.length_b   1.000
_cell.length_c   1.000
_cell.angle_alpha   90.00
_cell.angle_beta   90.00
_cell.angle_gamma   90.00
#
_symmetry.space_group_name_H-M   'P 1'
#
loop_
_entity.id
_entity.type
_entity.pdbx_description
1 polymer ?
#
loop_
_entity_poly.entity_id
_entity_poly.type
_entity_poly.pdbx_seq_one_letter_code
_entity_poly.pdbx_strand_id
1 'polypeptide(L)'
;NITNQKQSGRCWMFSTLNVLRQRVIAKCDLEDFSFSPTYLAFYDKLEKANLFLENILHFADQDLTDRETYTLLGNPLPDGGQWDMAISLIKKYGVVPSWVMPETVHSTGTAKYLPILNRKLREDALELRAMAKEGKDTAARREEMLAEIYNALCILYGQPPRSFDFEYTDKDEHYHCDRNLTPHTFLEKYVGNDLDDYVVIISSPIHALNRTYCQPFMGD
;
A
#
# COMPACT_ATOMS: atom_id res chain seq x y z
N ASN A 1 -5.63 22.36 4.40
CA ASN A 1 -4.23 21.96 4.23
C ASN A 1 -4.06 21.19 2.91
N ILE A 2 -3.02 21.50 2.13
CA ILE A 2 -2.72 20.86 0.85
C ILE A 2 -1.69 19.77 1.09
N THR A 3 -2.04 18.52 0.74
CA THR A 3 -1.13 17.38 0.79
C THR A 3 -0.28 17.31 -0.50
N ASN A 4 0.95 16.83 -0.40
CA ASN A 4 1.88 16.77 -1.53
C ASN A 4 2.66 15.45 -1.52
N GLN A 5 2.52 14.63 -2.55
CA GLN A 5 3.23 13.35 -2.69
C GLN A 5 4.72 13.48 -2.99
N LYS A 6 5.22 14.68 -3.28
CA LYS A 6 6.60 14.93 -3.70
C LYS A 6 6.98 14.09 -4.95
N GLN A 7 8.15 13.48 -4.94
CA GLN A 7 8.67 12.65 -6.04
C GLN A 7 8.37 11.16 -5.85
N SER A 8 7.09 10.84 -5.62
CA SER A 8 6.63 9.46 -5.42
C SER A 8 5.35 9.20 -6.19
N GLY A 9 5.10 7.99 -6.65
CA GLY A 9 3.91 7.59 -7.40
C GLY A 9 2.70 7.29 -6.51
N ARG A 10 2.44 8.08 -5.46
CA ARG A 10 1.40 7.83 -4.44
C ARG A 10 0.15 8.70 -4.58
N CYS A 11 -0.09 9.33 -5.76
CA CYS A 11 -1.25 10.22 -5.97
C CYS A 11 -2.58 9.56 -5.62
N TRP A 12 -2.77 8.30 -6.02
CA TRP A 12 -3.95 7.49 -5.74
C TRP A 12 -4.20 7.32 -4.23
N MET A 13 -3.14 7.07 -3.47
CA MET A 13 -3.18 6.92 -2.01
C MET A 13 -3.50 8.26 -1.33
N PHE A 14 -2.86 9.34 -1.75
CA PHE A 14 -3.14 10.70 -1.26
C PHE A 14 -4.58 11.11 -1.54
N SER A 15 -5.11 10.81 -2.75
CA SER A 15 -6.51 11.06 -3.09
C SER A 15 -7.47 10.34 -2.15
N THR A 16 -7.27 9.05 -1.94
CA THR A 16 -8.11 8.25 -1.05
C THR A 16 -8.06 8.76 0.39
N LEU A 17 -6.87 8.99 0.93
CA LEU A 17 -6.70 9.52 2.28
C LEU A 17 -7.30 10.93 2.45
N ASN A 18 -7.28 11.78 1.41
CA ASN A 18 -7.91 13.09 1.44
C ASN A 18 -9.45 13.02 1.48
N VAL A 19 -10.05 12.02 0.86
CA VAL A 19 -11.49 11.77 0.98
C VAL A 19 -11.82 11.33 2.41
N LEU A 20 -11.10 10.34 2.92
CA LEU A 20 -11.39 9.75 4.23
C LEU A 20 -11.09 10.69 5.41
N ARG A 21 -10.09 11.57 5.32
CA ARG A 21 -9.76 12.51 6.42
C ARG A 21 -10.92 13.44 6.79
N GLN A 22 -11.83 13.73 5.83
CA GLN A 22 -13.00 14.56 6.11
C GLN A 22 -13.90 13.94 7.17
N ARG A 23 -13.96 12.61 7.27
CA ARG A 23 -14.73 11.91 8.30
C ARG A 23 -14.13 12.14 9.69
N VAL A 24 -12.81 12.07 9.82
CA VAL A 24 -12.11 12.35 11.09
C VAL A 24 -12.29 13.79 11.50
N ILE A 25 -12.11 14.73 10.55
CA ILE A 25 -12.31 16.18 10.78
C ILE A 25 -13.72 16.47 11.29
N ALA A 26 -14.74 15.91 10.63
CA ALA A 26 -16.13 16.13 11.02
C ALA A 26 -16.46 15.47 12.37
N LYS A 27 -15.95 14.28 12.64
CA LYS A 27 -16.24 13.53 13.87
C LYS A 27 -15.57 14.12 15.10
N CYS A 28 -14.37 14.64 14.95
CA CYS A 28 -13.56 15.20 16.05
C CYS A 28 -13.62 16.72 16.12
N ASP A 29 -14.43 17.35 15.27
CA ASP A 29 -14.54 18.81 15.12
C ASP A 29 -13.17 19.50 15.01
N LEU A 30 -12.32 18.98 14.11
CA LEU A 30 -10.96 19.48 13.88
C LEU A 30 -10.92 20.56 12.80
N GLU A 31 -9.97 21.48 12.89
CA GLU A 31 -9.69 22.39 11.79
C GLU A 31 -8.96 21.66 10.65
N ASP A 32 -8.05 20.75 10.98
CA ASP A 32 -7.27 19.98 10.02
C ASP A 32 -6.87 18.63 10.59
N PHE A 33 -6.72 17.65 9.69
CA PHE A 33 -6.23 16.32 9.99
C PHE A 33 -5.58 15.71 8.74
N SER A 34 -4.58 14.86 8.94
CA SER A 34 -4.02 14.06 7.87
C SER A 34 -3.63 12.66 8.35
N PHE A 35 -3.91 11.67 7.53
CA PHE A 35 -3.38 10.31 7.69
C PHE A 35 -1.92 10.22 7.25
N SER A 36 -1.26 9.14 7.65
CA SER A 36 0.08 8.80 7.18
C SER A 36 0.02 8.09 5.83
N PRO A 37 0.46 8.72 4.73
CA PRO A 37 0.62 8.03 3.46
C PRO A 37 1.83 7.08 3.50
N THR A 38 2.80 7.33 4.38
CA THR A 38 3.98 6.47 4.60
C THR A 38 3.58 5.10 5.11
N TYR A 39 2.62 5.04 6.03
CA TYR A 39 2.08 3.80 6.57
C TYR A 39 1.49 2.90 5.49
N LEU A 40 0.61 3.43 4.65
CA LEU A 40 0.03 2.65 3.56
C LEU A 40 1.04 2.31 2.47
N ALA A 41 1.99 3.23 2.17
CA ALA A 41 3.04 2.97 1.19
C ALA A 41 3.98 1.83 1.62
N PHE A 42 4.23 1.67 2.91
CA PHE A 42 4.97 0.53 3.45
C PHE A 42 4.30 -0.79 3.05
N TYR A 43 3.00 -0.89 3.34
CA TYR A 43 2.25 -2.11 3.04
C TYR A 43 1.97 -2.32 1.56
N ASP A 44 1.79 -1.25 0.78
CA ASP A 44 1.72 -1.32 -0.68
C ASP A 44 2.96 -2.02 -1.26
N LYS A 45 4.15 -1.61 -0.83
CA LYS A 45 5.39 -2.23 -1.33
C LYS A 45 5.56 -3.68 -0.85
N LEU A 46 5.15 -3.98 0.37
CA LEU A 46 5.21 -5.34 0.90
C LEU A 46 4.24 -6.27 0.15
N GLU A 47 2.99 -5.85 -0.07
CA GLU A 47 1.99 -6.63 -0.80
C GLU A 47 2.39 -6.84 -2.27
N LYS A 48 2.90 -5.81 -2.92
CA LYS A 48 3.41 -5.93 -4.29
C LYS A 48 4.61 -6.88 -4.40
N ALA A 49 5.49 -6.88 -3.40
CA ALA A 49 6.58 -7.83 -3.34
C ALA A 49 6.07 -9.27 -3.17
N ASN A 50 5.09 -9.48 -2.27
CA ASN A 50 4.47 -10.78 -2.08
C ASN A 50 3.80 -11.28 -3.36
N LEU A 51 2.96 -10.45 -3.97
CA LEU A 51 2.28 -10.77 -5.23
C LEU A 51 3.28 -11.07 -6.37
N PHE A 52 4.36 -10.30 -6.46
CA PHE A 52 5.41 -10.55 -7.44
C PHE A 52 6.02 -11.95 -7.25
N LEU A 53 6.40 -12.32 -6.02
CA LEU A 53 7.01 -13.63 -5.75
C LEU A 53 6.02 -14.78 -5.96
N GLU A 54 4.74 -14.59 -5.65
CA GLU A 54 3.68 -15.59 -5.95
C GLU A 54 3.50 -15.77 -7.45
N ASN A 55 3.42 -14.70 -8.21
CA ASN A 55 3.30 -14.76 -9.68
C ASN A 55 4.54 -15.38 -10.33
N ILE A 56 5.74 -15.10 -9.82
CA ILE A 56 6.98 -15.74 -10.30
C ILE A 56 6.93 -17.25 -10.12
N LEU A 57 6.38 -17.75 -9.04
CA LEU A 57 6.20 -19.19 -8.81
C LEU A 57 5.10 -19.78 -9.71
N HIS A 58 4.01 -19.02 -9.92
CA HIS A 58 2.93 -19.44 -10.83
C HIS A 58 3.43 -19.63 -12.26
N PHE A 59 4.36 -18.78 -12.72
CA PHE A 59 4.97 -18.84 -14.05
C PHE A 59 6.37 -19.50 -14.05
N ALA A 60 6.69 -20.33 -13.06
CA ALA A 60 8.03 -20.92 -12.92
C ALA A 60 8.44 -21.79 -14.12
N ASP A 61 7.49 -22.48 -14.75
CA ASP A 61 7.72 -23.37 -15.91
C ASP A 61 7.85 -22.62 -17.23
N GLN A 62 7.42 -21.35 -17.32
CA GLN A 62 7.53 -20.55 -18.53
C GLN A 62 8.98 -20.10 -18.78
N ASP A 63 9.31 -19.78 -20.05
CA ASP A 63 10.60 -19.18 -20.38
C ASP A 63 10.67 -17.74 -19.87
N LEU A 64 11.90 -17.25 -19.64
CA LEU A 64 12.12 -15.85 -19.22
C LEU A 64 11.72 -14.83 -20.30
N THR A 65 11.65 -15.25 -21.55
CA THR A 65 11.22 -14.44 -22.70
C THR A 65 9.73 -14.46 -22.95
N ASP A 66 8.99 -15.32 -22.25
CA ASP A 66 7.53 -15.34 -22.31
C ASP A 66 6.98 -13.99 -21.84
N ARG A 67 5.94 -13.52 -22.50
CA ARG A 67 5.42 -12.16 -22.33
C ARG A 67 5.08 -11.85 -20.87
N GLU A 68 4.41 -12.77 -20.17
CA GLU A 68 3.99 -12.60 -18.78
C GLU A 68 5.20 -12.54 -17.86
N THR A 69 6.10 -13.51 -17.96
CA THR A 69 7.33 -13.58 -17.16
C THR A 69 8.23 -12.37 -17.40
N TYR A 70 8.41 -11.97 -18.66
CA TYR A 70 9.21 -10.80 -19.03
C TYR A 70 8.62 -9.51 -18.45
N THR A 71 7.29 -9.36 -18.50
CA THR A 71 6.59 -8.17 -17.98
C THR A 71 6.73 -8.09 -16.46
N LEU A 72 6.54 -9.21 -15.75
CA LEU A 72 6.73 -9.28 -14.29
C LEU A 72 8.16 -8.88 -13.89
N LEU A 73 9.16 -9.47 -14.52
CA LEU A 73 10.55 -9.19 -14.23
C LEU A 73 10.96 -7.75 -14.59
N GLY A 74 10.25 -7.11 -15.52
CA GLY A 74 10.49 -5.73 -15.93
C GLY A 74 10.27 -4.73 -14.80
N ASN A 75 9.20 -4.89 -14.01
CA ASN A 75 8.85 -3.95 -12.95
C ASN A 75 8.22 -4.66 -11.73
N PRO A 76 9.03 -5.28 -10.85
CA PRO A 76 8.55 -6.03 -9.69
C PRO A 76 7.73 -5.20 -8.69
N LEU A 77 8.13 -3.93 -8.44
CA LEU A 77 7.47 -3.02 -7.52
C LEU A 77 7.01 -1.75 -8.26
N PRO A 78 5.90 -1.80 -8.99
CA PRO A 78 5.38 -0.61 -9.64
C PRO A 78 4.97 0.46 -8.63
N ASP A 79 5.21 1.73 -8.98
CA ASP A 79 4.56 2.87 -8.35
C ASP A 79 3.16 3.05 -8.97
N GLY A 80 2.24 3.55 -8.22
CA GLY A 80 0.87 3.75 -8.69
C GLY A 80 -0.08 2.67 -8.19
N GLY A 81 -1.36 2.96 -8.34
CA GLY A 81 -2.47 2.14 -7.90
C GLY A 81 -3.80 2.83 -8.14
N GLN A 82 -4.86 2.19 -7.70
CA GLN A 82 -6.24 2.61 -7.87
C GLN A 82 -6.94 2.74 -6.50
N TRP A 83 -8.17 3.27 -6.51
CA TRP A 83 -9.02 3.39 -5.33
C TRP A 83 -9.17 2.04 -4.60
N ASP A 84 -9.50 0.97 -5.32
CA ASP A 84 -9.77 -0.34 -4.73
C ASP A 84 -8.55 -0.93 -4.04
N MET A 85 -7.34 -0.70 -4.60
CA MET A 85 -6.09 -1.07 -3.94
C MET A 85 -5.89 -0.32 -2.62
N ALA A 86 -6.17 0.99 -2.59
CA ALA A 86 -6.06 1.76 -1.36
C ALA A 86 -7.05 1.28 -0.30
N ILE A 87 -8.30 1.02 -0.69
CA ILE A 87 -9.33 0.49 0.22
C ILE A 87 -8.95 -0.90 0.74
N SER A 88 -8.43 -1.78 -0.13
CA SER A 88 -7.96 -3.11 0.28
C SER A 88 -6.83 -3.03 1.31
N LEU A 89 -5.85 -2.14 1.11
CA LEU A 89 -4.78 -1.89 2.08
C LEU A 89 -5.32 -1.33 3.40
N ILE A 90 -6.24 -0.37 3.34
CA ILE A 90 -6.85 0.24 4.51
C ILE A 90 -7.65 -0.80 5.31
N LYS A 91 -8.42 -1.65 4.64
CA LYS A 91 -9.18 -2.73 5.29
C LYS A 91 -8.26 -3.78 5.92
N LYS A 92 -7.15 -4.11 5.25
CA LYS A 92 -6.21 -5.15 5.73
C LYS A 92 -5.31 -4.67 6.85
N TYR A 93 -4.88 -3.40 6.83
CA TYR A 93 -3.86 -2.88 7.75
C TYR A 93 -4.33 -1.75 8.64
N GLY A 94 -5.50 -1.16 8.38
CA GLY A 94 -5.96 0.03 9.06
C GLY A 94 -5.30 1.31 8.55
N VAL A 95 -5.42 2.38 9.33
CA VAL A 95 -4.82 3.68 9.07
C VAL A 95 -4.28 4.30 10.35
N VAL A 96 -3.32 5.20 10.21
CA VAL A 96 -2.76 5.95 11.34
C VAL A 96 -2.65 7.44 11.01
N PRO A 97 -2.69 8.33 12.01
CA PRO A 97 -2.40 9.75 11.83
C PRO A 97 -0.98 9.98 11.27
N SER A 98 -0.80 11.10 10.57
CA SER A 98 0.47 11.42 9.90
C SER A 98 1.67 11.56 10.85
N TRP A 99 1.45 11.97 12.09
CA TRP A 99 2.53 12.10 13.08
C TRP A 99 2.95 10.78 13.71
N VAL A 100 2.10 9.74 13.63
CA VAL A 100 2.41 8.40 14.17
C VAL A 100 3.43 7.66 13.29
N MET A 101 3.34 7.84 11.98
CA MET A 101 4.33 7.35 11.02
C MET A 101 4.59 8.44 9.97
N PRO A 102 5.50 9.38 10.25
CA PRO A 102 5.72 10.54 9.38
C PRO A 102 6.43 10.19 8.08
N GLU A 103 6.42 11.13 7.15
CA GLU A 103 7.18 11.02 5.91
C GLU A 103 8.68 10.95 6.17
N THR A 104 9.36 10.12 5.38
CA THR A 104 10.81 9.97 5.36
C THR A 104 11.40 10.55 4.06
N VAL A 105 12.71 10.68 4.01
CA VAL A 105 13.41 11.06 2.76
C VAL A 105 13.14 10.04 1.64
N HIS A 106 12.99 8.76 1.99
CA HIS A 106 12.75 7.70 1.03
C HIS A 106 11.28 7.62 0.60
N SER A 107 10.33 7.81 1.52
CA SER A 107 8.91 7.81 1.18
C SER A 107 8.55 8.98 0.23
N THR A 108 9.25 10.10 0.34
CA THR A 108 9.06 11.27 -0.52
C THR A 108 9.80 11.22 -1.86
N GLY A 109 10.69 10.23 -2.07
CA GLY A 109 11.49 10.09 -3.28
C GLY A 109 11.76 8.65 -3.66
N THR A 110 10.76 7.95 -4.22
CA THR A 110 10.79 6.50 -4.49
C THR A 110 11.82 6.07 -5.52
N ALA A 111 12.15 6.92 -6.48
CA ALA A 111 13.12 6.62 -7.54
C ALA A 111 14.53 6.25 -7.03
N LYS A 112 14.87 6.65 -5.80
CA LYS A 112 16.21 6.41 -5.24
C LYS A 112 16.42 4.96 -4.78
N TYR A 113 15.39 4.31 -4.28
CA TYR A 113 15.50 2.96 -3.68
C TYR A 113 14.78 1.87 -4.49
N LEU A 114 13.75 2.20 -5.28
CA LEU A 114 13.01 1.22 -6.07
C LEU A 114 13.90 0.37 -7.00
N PRO A 115 14.91 0.93 -7.69
CA PRO A 115 15.82 0.12 -8.49
C PRO A 115 16.57 -0.94 -7.67
N ILE A 116 16.91 -0.64 -6.42
CA ILE A 116 17.60 -1.54 -5.50
C ILE A 116 16.68 -2.70 -5.08
N LEU A 117 15.47 -2.39 -4.64
CA LEU A 117 14.48 -3.41 -4.27
C LEU A 117 14.04 -4.26 -5.47
N ASN A 118 13.84 -3.62 -6.64
CA ASN A 118 13.51 -4.34 -7.87
C ASN A 118 14.64 -5.29 -8.31
N ARG A 119 15.89 -4.92 -8.11
CA ARG A 119 17.03 -5.80 -8.37
C ARG A 119 17.01 -6.99 -7.41
N LYS A 120 16.83 -6.75 -6.11
CA LYS A 120 16.73 -7.81 -5.09
C LYS A 120 15.63 -8.80 -5.44
N LEU A 121 14.44 -8.31 -5.76
CA LEU A 121 13.30 -9.17 -6.14
C LEU A 121 13.56 -9.98 -7.41
N ARG A 122 14.31 -9.46 -8.40
CA ARG A 122 14.71 -10.24 -9.56
C ARG A 122 15.71 -11.35 -9.20
N GLU A 123 16.63 -11.10 -8.28
CA GLU A 123 17.55 -12.11 -7.75
C GLU A 123 16.77 -13.21 -7.03
N ASP A 124 15.81 -12.84 -6.18
CA ASP A 124 14.90 -13.75 -5.49
C ASP A 124 14.04 -14.58 -6.46
N ALA A 125 13.52 -13.93 -7.50
CA ALA A 125 12.74 -14.59 -8.55
C ALA A 125 13.53 -15.70 -9.25
N LEU A 126 14.80 -15.46 -9.58
CA LEU A 126 15.66 -16.47 -10.21
C LEU A 126 15.92 -17.64 -9.28
N GLU A 127 16.16 -17.38 -8.00
CA GLU A 127 16.37 -18.43 -6.99
C GLU A 127 15.09 -19.28 -6.83
N LEU A 128 13.91 -18.66 -6.63
CA LEU A 128 12.65 -19.38 -6.47
C LEU A 128 12.30 -20.21 -7.71
N ARG A 129 12.49 -19.68 -8.90
CA ARG A 129 12.30 -20.44 -10.16
C ARG A 129 13.22 -21.66 -10.27
N ALA A 130 14.49 -21.52 -9.87
CA ALA A 130 15.43 -22.65 -9.85
C ALA A 130 14.96 -23.72 -8.86
N MET A 131 14.59 -23.33 -7.64
CA MET A 131 14.07 -24.25 -6.62
C MET A 131 12.80 -24.97 -7.09
N ALA A 132 11.86 -24.25 -7.71
CA ALA A 132 10.60 -24.83 -8.23
C ALA A 132 10.88 -25.87 -9.33
N LYS A 133 11.79 -25.56 -10.26
CA LYS A 133 12.22 -26.51 -11.33
C LYS A 133 12.89 -27.79 -10.78
N GLU A 134 13.55 -27.69 -9.64
CA GLU A 134 14.15 -28.82 -8.94
C GLU A 134 13.14 -29.57 -8.05
N GLY A 135 11.87 -29.12 -8.01
CA GLY A 135 10.82 -29.73 -7.16
C GLY A 135 11.02 -29.50 -5.66
N LYS A 136 11.80 -28.49 -5.28
CA LYS A 136 12.04 -28.12 -3.88
C LYS A 136 10.87 -27.31 -3.31
N ASP A 137 10.65 -27.42 -2.00
CA ASP A 137 9.72 -26.53 -1.31
C ASP A 137 10.23 -25.09 -1.31
N THR A 138 9.41 -24.20 -1.84
CA THR A 138 9.71 -22.76 -1.98
C THR A 138 9.06 -21.90 -0.90
N ALA A 139 8.13 -22.45 -0.09
CA ALA A 139 7.32 -21.65 0.82
C ALA A 139 8.16 -20.96 1.90
N ALA A 140 9.01 -21.73 2.61
CA ALA A 140 9.86 -21.17 3.65
C ALA A 140 10.84 -20.11 3.10
N ARG A 141 11.43 -20.38 1.93
CA ARG A 141 12.37 -19.44 1.32
C ARG A 141 11.69 -18.15 0.86
N ARG A 142 10.47 -18.23 0.32
CA ARG A 142 9.66 -17.06 -0.02
C ARG A 142 9.36 -16.19 1.19
N GLU A 143 9.01 -16.81 2.33
CA GLU A 143 8.79 -16.06 3.58
C GLU A 143 10.06 -15.35 4.08
N GLU A 144 11.22 -15.99 3.97
CA GLU A 144 12.51 -15.35 4.29
C GLU A 144 12.76 -14.14 3.39
N MET A 145 12.53 -14.28 2.09
CA MET A 145 12.69 -13.18 1.13
C MET A 145 11.74 -12.02 1.45
N LEU A 146 10.48 -12.30 1.81
CA LEU A 146 9.54 -11.27 2.25
C LEU A 146 9.98 -10.61 3.56
N ALA A 147 10.55 -11.37 4.50
CA ALA A 147 11.11 -10.80 5.72
C ALA A 147 12.30 -9.88 5.43
N GLU A 148 13.14 -10.21 4.47
CA GLU A 148 14.23 -9.34 4.01
C GLU A 148 13.69 -8.03 3.41
N ILE A 149 12.64 -8.10 2.57
CA ILE A 149 11.95 -6.92 2.03
C ILE A 149 11.31 -6.11 3.15
N TYR A 150 10.60 -6.74 4.10
CA TYR A 150 10.03 -6.06 5.26
C TYR A 150 11.09 -5.28 6.04
N ASN A 151 12.24 -5.89 6.33
CA ASN A 151 13.34 -5.24 7.02
C ASN A 151 13.91 -4.05 6.24
N ALA A 152 14.05 -4.19 4.91
CA ALA A 152 14.46 -3.08 4.04
C ALA A 152 13.43 -1.93 4.08
N LEU A 153 12.14 -2.24 4.06
CA LEU A 153 11.08 -1.24 4.17
C LEU A 153 11.10 -0.56 5.55
N CYS A 154 11.38 -1.28 6.64
CA CYS A 154 11.56 -0.67 7.96
C CYS A 154 12.69 0.37 7.99
N ILE A 155 13.79 0.12 7.28
CA ILE A 155 14.90 1.07 7.14
C ILE A 155 14.49 2.30 6.32
N LEU A 156 13.71 2.10 5.26
CA LEU A 156 13.32 3.15 4.31
C LEU A 156 12.18 4.02 4.83
N TYR A 157 11.17 3.42 5.45
CA TYR A 157 9.92 4.06 5.83
C TYR A 157 9.71 4.22 7.35
N GLY A 158 10.48 3.47 8.16
CA GLY A 158 10.23 3.28 9.57
C GLY A 158 9.37 2.04 9.83
N GLN A 159 9.42 1.55 11.05
CA GLN A 159 8.62 0.39 11.46
C GLN A 159 7.16 0.79 11.67
N PRO A 160 6.19 0.10 11.06
CA PRO A 160 4.78 0.38 11.28
C PRO A 160 4.39 0.20 12.76
N PRO A 161 3.64 1.15 13.33
CA PRO A 161 3.22 1.08 14.73
C PRO A 161 2.19 -0.02 14.93
N ARG A 162 2.27 -0.72 16.06
CA ARG A 162 1.23 -1.70 16.48
C ARG A 162 0.07 -1.03 17.19
N SER A 163 0.38 0.01 17.97
CA SER A 163 -0.58 0.84 18.69
C SER A 163 -0.03 2.25 18.88
N PHE A 164 -0.92 3.19 19.13
CA PHE A 164 -0.59 4.59 19.35
C PHE A 164 -1.70 5.27 20.17
N ASP A 165 -1.38 6.43 20.73
CA ASP A 165 -2.34 7.31 21.35
C ASP A 165 -2.78 8.38 20.35
N PHE A 166 -4.10 8.63 20.29
CA PHE A 166 -4.68 9.68 19.46
C PHE A 166 -5.11 10.83 20.33
N GLU A 167 -4.31 11.87 20.32
CA GLU A 167 -4.55 13.10 21.07
C GLU A 167 -4.89 14.23 20.11
N TYR A 168 -5.91 15.01 20.45
CA TYR A 168 -6.31 16.16 19.65
C TYR A 168 -7.04 17.21 20.50
N THR A 169 -7.06 18.44 20.00
CA THR A 169 -7.88 19.52 20.52
C THR A 169 -8.92 19.88 19.47
N ASP A 170 -10.19 19.92 19.84
CA ASP A 170 -11.29 20.32 18.96
C ASP A 170 -11.31 21.84 18.75
N LYS A 171 -12.25 22.35 17.93
CA LYS A 171 -12.38 23.77 17.64
C LYS A 171 -12.80 24.60 18.84
N ASP A 172 -13.43 23.98 19.83
CA ASP A 172 -13.82 24.61 21.10
C ASP A 172 -12.72 24.58 22.16
N GLU A 173 -11.49 24.21 21.74
CA GLU A 173 -10.29 24.12 22.59
C GLU A 173 -10.35 23.02 23.66
N HIS A 174 -11.25 22.03 23.53
CA HIS A 174 -11.29 20.88 24.42
C HIS A 174 -10.27 19.83 24.01
N TYR A 175 -9.49 19.36 24.98
CA TYR A 175 -8.52 18.29 24.79
C TYR A 175 -9.20 16.91 24.86
N HIS A 176 -8.86 16.06 23.92
CA HIS A 176 -9.30 14.66 23.83
C HIS A 176 -8.10 13.73 23.73
N CYS A 177 -8.19 12.57 24.36
CA CYS A 177 -7.15 11.54 24.31
C CYS A 177 -7.79 10.17 24.26
N ASP A 178 -7.43 9.41 23.23
CA ASP A 178 -7.81 8.03 23.05
C ASP A 178 -6.57 7.17 23.02
N ARG A 179 -6.39 6.33 24.04
CA ARG A 179 -5.13 5.63 24.27
C ARG A 179 -5.14 4.22 23.69
N ASN A 180 -3.94 3.78 23.33
CA ASN A 180 -3.67 2.40 22.91
C ASN A 180 -4.54 1.92 21.73
N LEU A 181 -4.80 2.80 20.78
CA LEU A 181 -5.51 2.44 19.56
C LEU A 181 -4.58 1.63 18.64
N THR A 182 -5.12 0.58 18.05
CA THR A 182 -4.48 -0.06 16.89
C THR A 182 -4.90 0.66 15.61
N PRO A 183 -4.16 0.50 14.49
CA PRO A 183 -4.58 1.06 13.20
C PRO A 183 -6.01 0.67 12.79
N HIS A 184 -6.47 -0.53 13.15
CA HIS A 184 -7.83 -0.99 12.88
C HIS A 184 -8.87 -0.35 13.81
N THR A 185 -8.62 -0.31 15.11
CA THR A 185 -9.56 0.33 16.04
C THR A 185 -9.67 1.82 15.78
N PHE A 186 -8.60 2.46 15.31
CA PHE A 186 -8.64 3.84 14.83
C PHE A 186 -9.51 3.98 13.58
N LEU A 187 -9.32 3.11 12.58
CA LEU A 187 -10.14 3.06 11.37
C LEU A 187 -11.63 2.94 11.72
N GLU A 188 -11.98 1.91 12.48
CA GLU A 188 -13.38 1.65 12.88
C GLU A 188 -14.01 2.82 13.63
N LYS A 189 -13.26 3.37 14.59
CA LYS A 189 -13.77 4.43 15.46
C LYS A 189 -13.90 5.77 14.76
N TYR A 190 -12.95 6.16 13.91
CA TYR A 190 -12.85 7.53 13.39
C TYR A 190 -13.20 7.66 11.91
N VAL A 191 -13.09 6.58 11.13
CA VAL A 191 -13.40 6.57 9.68
C VAL A 191 -14.72 5.84 9.42
N GLY A 192 -14.92 4.65 10.01
CA GLY A 192 -16.11 3.80 9.82
C GLY A 192 -15.79 2.57 8.97
N ASN A 193 -16.78 1.67 8.86
CA ASN A 193 -16.66 0.35 8.21
C ASN A 193 -17.38 0.28 6.85
N ASP A 194 -17.92 1.40 6.36
CA ASP A 194 -18.72 1.51 5.14
C ASP A 194 -17.87 1.81 3.89
N LEU A 195 -16.63 1.38 3.88
CA LEU A 195 -15.70 1.62 2.76
C LEU A 195 -16.10 0.90 1.47
N ASP A 196 -16.87 -0.17 1.59
CA ASP A 196 -17.42 -0.93 0.44
C ASP A 196 -18.61 -0.25 -0.24
N ASP A 197 -19.18 0.79 0.39
CA ASP A 197 -20.31 1.55 -0.17
C ASP A 197 -19.87 2.55 -1.25
N TYR A 198 -18.56 2.76 -1.42
CA TYR A 198 -18.03 3.59 -2.49
C TYR A 198 -18.04 2.86 -3.82
N VAL A 199 -18.42 3.57 -4.87
CA VAL A 199 -18.40 3.08 -6.24
C VAL A 199 -17.43 3.91 -7.09
N VAL A 200 -16.68 3.24 -7.96
CA VAL A 200 -15.80 3.89 -8.91
C VAL A 200 -16.55 4.13 -10.22
N ILE A 201 -16.61 5.38 -10.66
CA ILE A 201 -17.24 5.75 -11.91
C ILE A 201 -16.15 6.13 -12.91
N ILE A 202 -16.12 5.45 -14.04
CA ILE A 202 -15.16 5.69 -15.12
C ILE A 202 -15.90 6.14 -16.38
N SER A 203 -15.47 7.23 -16.97
CA SER A 203 -15.85 7.60 -18.32
C SER A 203 -14.77 7.15 -19.29
N SER A 204 -15.08 6.20 -20.16
CA SER A 204 -14.15 5.63 -21.12
C SER A 204 -14.77 5.56 -22.50
N PRO A 205 -14.07 6.01 -23.56
CA PRO A 205 -14.59 5.97 -24.93
C PRO A 205 -14.74 4.54 -25.49
N ILE A 206 -14.09 3.55 -24.87
CA ILE A 206 -14.14 2.14 -25.30
C ILE A 206 -15.25 1.34 -24.60
N HIS A 207 -15.92 1.93 -23.60
CA HIS A 207 -16.97 1.27 -22.84
C HIS A 207 -18.32 1.97 -23.03
N ALA A 208 -19.39 1.19 -23.18
CA ALA A 208 -20.72 1.74 -23.25
C ALA A 208 -21.13 2.39 -21.93
N LEU A 209 -21.80 3.54 -22.00
CA LEU A 209 -22.29 4.24 -20.82
C LEU A 209 -23.35 3.43 -20.06
N ASN A 210 -23.48 3.71 -18.76
CA ASN A 210 -24.47 3.09 -17.86
C ASN A 210 -24.38 1.57 -17.77
N ARG A 211 -23.16 1.01 -17.78
CA ARG A 211 -22.89 -0.40 -17.53
C ARG A 211 -21.79 -0.54 -16.50
N THR A 212 -21.86 -1.62 -15.75
CA THR A 212 -20.78 -2.06 -14.84
C THR A 212 -19.79 -2.90 -15.62
N TYR A 213 -18.51 -2.61 -15.46
CA TYR A 213 -17.39 -3.35 -16.04
C TYR A 213 -16.49 -3.86 -14.92
N CYS A 214 -16.11 -5.11 -15.01
CA CYS A 214 -15.01 -5.66 -14.21
C CYS A 214 -13.74 -5.56 -15.06
N GLN A 215 -12.70 -4.92 -14.54
CA GLN A 215 -11.38 -4.89 -15.18
C GLN A 215 -10.42 -5.72 -14.32
N PRO A 216 -10.32 -7.04 -14.56
CA PRO A 216 -9.28 -7.84 -13.94
C PRO A 216 -7.93 -7.29 -14.42
N PHE A 217 -6.97 -7.14 -13.57
CA PHE A 217 -5.60 -6.65 -13.85
C PHE A 217 -5.38 -5.12 -13.82
N MET A 218 -6.33 -4.32 -13.38
CA MET A 218 -6.06 -2.93 -13.04
C MET A 218 -5.57 -2.83 -11.60
N GLY A 219 -4.35 -3.29 -11.36
CA GLY A 219 -3.69 -3.11 -10.07
C GLY A 219 -3.89 -4.22 -9.04
N ASP A 220 -4.25 -5.38 -9.50
CA ASP A 220 -4.25 -6.60 -8.67
C ASP A 220 -2.86 -7.26 -8.69
#